data_d3224bcfdd89e908d903f70c016b7e59
#
_entry.id   d3224bcfdd89e908d903f70c016b7e59
#
_cell.length_a   1.000
_cell.length_b   1.000
_cell.length_c   1.000
_cell.angle_alpha   90.00
_cell.angle_beta   90.00
_cell.angle_gamma   90.00
#
_symmetry.space_group_name_H-M   'P 1'
#
loop_
_entity.id
_entity.type
_entity.pdbx_description
1 polymer ?
#
loop_
_entity_poly.entity_id
_entity_poly.type
_entity_poly.pdbx_seq_one_letter_code
_entity_poly.pdbx_strand_id
1 'polypeptide(L)'
;FGVNIMLLSPFAEDIVDIVCDEGVPVVTTGAGNPGKYIEKLKQHNVKIIPVVPTVSLARRLEKLGVDALIVEGTEAGGHIGELTPVIAAGGIGDSRGFLAVISLGAEGVQLGTRFVCSTEAKVHQNYKEKIIGAKDRDALVTGRSTGHPVRVLKNKFSKEFLDLEKQG
;
A
#
# COMPACT_ATOMS: atom_id res chain seq x y z
N PHE A 1 7.72 11.16 11.41
CA PHE A 1 7.83 10.00 10.51
C PHE A 1 6.87 8.90 10.96
N GLY A 2 6.59 7.95 10.06
CA GLY A 2 5.81 6.75 10.37
C GLY A 2 6.53 5.51 9.86
N VAL A 3 6.09 4.33 10.32
CA VAL A 3 6.62 3.03 9.90
C VAL A 3 5.54 2.25 9.17
N ASN A 4 5.89 1.63 8.04
CA ASN A 4 5.00 0.70 7.36
C ASN A 4 5.32 -0.75 7.77
N ILE A 5 4.31 -1.47 8.25
CA ILE A 5 4.44 -2.87 8.65
C ILE A 5 3.77 -3.76 7.61
N MET A 6 4.55 -4.64 6.98
CA MET A 6 4.01 -5.70 6.14
C MET A 6 3.53 -6.86 7.02
N LEU A 7 2.23 -7.06 7.13
CA LEU A 7 1.64 -8.03 8.07
C LEU A 7 1.87 -9.51 7.67
N LEU A 8 2.27 -9.77 6.42
CA LEU A 8 2.70 -11.10 5.98
C LEU A 8 4.15 -11.43 6.39
N SER A 9 4.90 -10.44 6.90
CA SER A 9 6.26 -10.69 7.38
C SER A 9 6.22 -11.58 8.63
N PRO A 10 7.11 -12.59 8.74
CA PRO A 10 7.26 -13.37 9.97
C PRO A 10 7.70 -12.52 11.16
N PHE A 11 8.26 -11.34 10.92
CA PHE A 11 8.72 -10.38 11.93
C PHE A 11 7.70 -9.29 12.25
N ALA A 12 6.45 -9.40 11.78
CA ALA A 12 5.45 -8.34 11.96
C ALA A 12 5.19 -8.04 13.46
N GLU A 13 5.23 -9.05 14.32
CA GLU A 13 5.03 -8.91 15.76
C GLU A 13 6.20 -8.17 16.41
N ASP A 14 7.44 -8.59 16.11
CA ASP A 14 8.64 -7.93 16.59
C ASP A 14 8.71 -6.47 16.18
N ILE A 15 8.29 -6.16 14.93
CA ILE A 15 8.26 -4.78 14.43
C ILE A 15 7.21 -3.96 15.19
N VAL A 16 6.06 -4.53 15.52
CA VAL A 16 5.04 -3.86 16.35
C VAL A 16 5.60 -3.54 17.73
N ASP A 17 6.35 -4.47 18.33
CA ASP A 17 6.97 -4.27 19.62
C ASP A 17 7.99 -3.13 19.57
N ILE A 18 8.90 -3.14 18.61
CA ILE A 18 9.88 -2.06 18.39
C ILE A 18 9.17 -0.71 18.16
N VAL A 19 8.12 -0.67 17.36
CA VAL A 19 7.34 0.56 17.13
C VAL A 19 6.76 1.12 18.41
N CYS A 20 6.25 0.27 19.29
CA CYS A 20 5.73 0.65 20.60
C CYS A 20 6.84 1.17 21.52
N ASP A 21 7.95 0.44 21.61
CA ASP A 21 9.07 0.76 22.50
C ASP A 21 9.79 2.05 22.09
N GLU A 22 9.94 2.28 20.78
CA GLU A 22 10.58 3.49 20.23
C GLU A 22 9.62 4.70 20.13
N GLY A 23 8.36 4.55 20.52
CA GLY A 23 7.38 5.64 20.52
C GLY A 23 7.10 6.20 19.12
N VAL A 24 7.05 5.34 18.10
CA VAL A 24 6.75 5.76 16.71
C VAL A 24 5.33 6.33 16.66
N PRO A 25 5.13 7.58 16.18
CA PRO A 25 3.83 8.23 16.28
C PRO A 25 2.76 7.66 15.34
N VAL A 26 3.17 7.08 14.20
CA VAL A 26 2.24 6.62 13.14
C VAL A 26 2.72 5.31 12.53
N VAL A 27 1.78 4.39 12.36
CA VAL A 27 1.99 3.12 11.65
C VAL A 27 1.00 3.01 10.50
N THR A 28 1.49 2.68 9.31
CA THR A 28 0.68 2.11 8.23
C THR A 28 0.85 0.60 8.21
N THR A 29 -0.17 -0.15 7.84
CA THR A 29 -0.06 -1.60 7.71
C THR A 29 -0.56 -2.04 6.34
N GLY A 30 0.15 -3.00 5.72
CA GLY A 30 -0.21 -3.57 4.43
C GLY A 30 -0.18 -5.09 4.45
N ALA A 31 -0.80 -5.68 3.41
CA ALA A 31 -0.78 -7.13 3.18
C ALA A 31 -1.29 -7.95 4.38
N GLY A 32 -2.50 -7.64 4.87
CA GLY A 32 -3.12 -8.41 5.94
C GLY A 32 -4.12 -7.62 6.78
N ASN A 33 -4.60 -8.25 7.86
CA ASN A 33 -5.53 -7.65 8.81
C ASN A 33 -4.79 -7.27 10.11
N PRO A 34 -4.68 -5.98 10.44
CA PRO A 34 -3.99 -5.51 11.64
C PRO A 34 -4.77 -5.75 12.95
N GLY A 35 -5.97 -6.32 12.89
CA GLY A 35 -6.91 -6.38 14.02
C GLY A 35 -6.31 -6.81 15.34
N LYS A 36 -5.39 -7.79 15.33
CA LYS A 36 -4.73 -8.29 16.55
C LYS A 36 -3.74 -7.31 17.19
N TYR A 37 -3.27 -6.31 16.44
CA TYR A 37 -2.29 -5.35 16.92
C TYR A 37 -2.89 -3.99 17.33
N ILE A 38 -4.16 -3.72 16.95
CA ILE A 38 -4.79 -2.42 17.13
C ILE A 38 -4.82 -2.00 18.60
N GLU A 39 -5.20 -2.90 19.47
CA GLU A 39 -5.28 -2.60 20.91
C GLU A 39 -3.91 -2.24 21.50
N LYS A 40 -2.89 -3.02 21.19
CA LYS A 40 -1.51 -2.78 21.63
C LYS A 40 -0.97 -1.44 21.14
N LEU A 41 -1.13 -1.14 19.85
CA LEU A 41 -0.68 0.11 19.27
C LEU A 41 -1.39 1.32 19.88
N LYS A 42 -2.70 1.23 20.14
CA LYS A 42 -3.47 2.28 20.82
C LYS A 42 -3.01 2.53 22.26
N GLN A 43 -2.69 1.49 23.00
CA GLN A 43 -2.18 1.63 24.38
C GLN A 43 -0.86 2.41 24.43
N HIS A 44 -0.09 2.39 23.33
CA HIS A 44 1.17 3.14 23.18
C HIS A 44 0.97 4.49 22.42
N ASN A 45 -0.27 4.94 22.22
CA ASN A 45 -0.61 6.16 21.51
C ASN A 45 -0.12 6.22 20.04
N VAL A 46 0.07 5.09 19.41
CA VAL A 46 0.45 4.99 17.99
C VAL A 46 -0.78 5.16 17.12
N LYS A 47 -0.73 6.09 16.17
CA LYS A 47 -1.77 6.26 15.14
C LYS A 47 -1.72 5.15 14.12
N ILE A 48 -2.88 4.56 13.79
CA ILE A 48 -2.97 3.35 12.97
C ILE A 48 -3.71 3.67 11.67
N ILE A 49 -3.01 3.51 10.54
CA ILE A 49 -3.54 3.80 9.20
C ILE A 49 -3.37 2.57 8.31
N PRO A 50 -4.27 1.59 8.34
CA PRO A 50 -4.16 0.38 7.55
C PRO A 50 -4.47 0.60 6.07
N VAL A 51 -3.75 -0.14 5.21
CA VAL A 51 -4.08 -0.29 3.80
C VAL A 51 -5.15 -1.38 3.65
N VAL A 52 -6.26 -1.07 3.03
CA VAL A 52 -7.40 -1.96 2.87
C VAL A 52 -7.81 -2.12 1.41
N PRO A 53 -7.94 -3.36 0.90
CA PRO A 53 -8.36 -3.63 -0.46
C PRO A 53 -9.88 -3.79 -0.62
N THR A 54 -10.64 -3.81 0.48
CA THR A 54 -12.08 -4.06 0.43
C THR A 54 -12.87 -3.21 1.41
N VAL A 55 -14.08 -2.82 1.01
CA VAL A 55 -15.02 -2.07 1.86
C VAL A 55 -15.38 -2.84 3.14
N SER A 56 -15.48 -4.17 3.07
CA SER A 56 -15.83 -4.99 4.25
C SER A 56 -14.74 -4.95 5.31
N LEU A 57 -13.46 -4.99 4.90
CA LEU A 57 -12.33 -4.85 5.83
C LEU A 57 -12.26 -3.41 6.38
N ALA A 58 -12.46 -2.41 5.53
CA ALA A 58 -12.51 -1.01 5.92
C ALA A 58 -13.53 -0.78 7.05
N ARG A 59 -14.80 -1.17 6.85
CA ARG A 59 -15.87 -1.07 7.85
C ARG A 59 -15.56 -1.82 9.16
N ARG A 60 -14.87 -2.95 9.07
CA ARG A 60 -14.46 -3.71 10.26
C ARG A 60 -13.39 -2.96 11.05
N LEU A 61 -12.38 -2.42 10.37
CA LEU A 61 -11.28 -1.70 11.00
C LEU A 61 -11.73 -0.35 11.57
N GLU A 62 -12.66 0.34 10.90
CA GLU A 62 -13.33 1.54 11.40
C GLU A 62 -13.99 1.27 12.77
N LYS A 63 -14.76 0.17 12.90
CA LYS A 63 -15.37 -0.23 14.17
C LYS A 63 -14.34 -0.57 15.25
N LEU A 64 -13.13 -0.98 14.88
CA LEU A 64 -12.02 -1.18 15.81
C LEU A 64 -11.31 0.14 16.16
N GLY A 65 -11.73 1.25 15.54
CA GLY A 65 -11.29 2.60 15.84
C GLY A 65 -9.88 2.91 15.34
N VAL A 66 -9.53 2.52 14.11
CA VAL A 66 -8.32 3.01 13.46
C VAL A 66 -8.44 4.51 13.18
N ASP A 67 -7.28 5.19 13.06
CA ASP A 67 -7.27 6.67 12.95
C ASP A 67 -7.56 7.15 11.53
N ALA A 68 -7.18 6.38 10.50
CA ALA A 68 -7.50 6.62 9.10
C ALA A 68 -7.41 5.30 8.31
N LEU A 69 -7.81 5.32 7.05
CA LEU A 69 -7.72 4.18 6.14
C LEU A 69 -7.05 4.59 4.83
N ILE A 70 -6.14 3.75 4.32
CA ILE A 70 -5.63 3.85 2.97
C ILE A 70 -6.38 2.83 2.13
N VAL A 71 -7.11 3.30 1.12
CA VAL A 71 -7.85 2.42 0.22
C VAL A 71 -7.03 2.15 -1.03
N GLU A 72 -6.70 0.88 -1.24
CA GLU A 72 -5.96 0.43 -2.41
C GLU A 72 -6.83 -0.52 -3.22
N GLY A 73 -7.12 -0.15 -4.49
CA GLY A 73 -7.87 -0.96 -5.43
C GLY A 73 -7.01 -1.36 -6.62
N THR A 74 -7.52 -2.30 -7.41
CA THR A 74 -6.94 -2.62 -8.73
C THR A 74 -7.17 -1.49 -9.72
N GLU A 75 -8.24 -0.71 -9.50
CA GLU A 75 -8.57 0.56 -10.13
C GLU A 75 -9.16 1.43 -9.02
N ALA A 76 -8.45 2.48 -8.64
CA ALA A 76 -8.77 3.25 -7.46
C ALA A 76 -10.14 3.95 -7.54
N GLY A 77 -10.91 3.86 -6.49
CA GLY A 77 -12.11 4.64 -6.24
C GLY A 77 -13.10 3.87 -5.38
N GLY A 78 -13.34 4.33 -4.17
CA GLY A 78 -14.33 3.73 -3.29
C GLY A 78 -14.71 4.65 -2.15
N HIS A 79 -16.01 4.89 -2.01
CA HIS A 79 -16.59 5.67 -0.92
C HIS A 79 -16.55 4.83 0.36
N ILE A 80 -15.97 5.37 1.43
CA ILE A 80 -15.97 4.78 2.77
C ILE A 80 -16.63 5.77 3.72
N GLY A 81 -17.36 5.25 4.72
CA GLY A 81 -18.29 5.98 5.58
C GLY A 81 -17.72 7.22 6.30
N GLU A 82 -18.63 8.05 6.77
CA GLU A 82 -18.49 9.47 7.13
C GLU A 82 -17.54 9.85 8.29
N LEU A 83 -16.84 8.91 8.93
CA LEU A 83 -16.10 9.19 10.17
C LEU A 83 -14.61 8.86 10.14
N THR A 84 -14.10 8.21 9.12
CA THR A 84 -12.68 7.84 9.02
C THR A 84 -12.05 8.50 7.81
N PRO A 85 -10.96 9.29 7.96
CA PRO A 85 -10.24 9.89 6.83
C PRO A 85 -9.83 8.85 5.78
N VAL A 86 -10.06 9.14 4.51
CA VAL A 86 -9.75 8.26 3.38
C VAL A 86 -8.56 8.79 2.61
N ILE A 87 -7.53 7.96 2.48
CA ILE A 87 -6.37 8.23 1.65
C ILE A 87 -6.41 7.30 0.43
N ALA A 88 -6.57 7.86 -0.75
CA ALA A 88 -6.65 7.07 -1.99
C ALA A 88 -5.26 6.65 -2.45
N ALA A 89 -5.11 5.37 -2.85
CA ALA A 89 -3.85 4.81 -3.35
C ALA A 89 -4.05 4.01 -4.64
N GLY A 90 -3.03 4.02 -5.50
CA GLY A 90 -3.02 3.29 -6.76
C GLY A 90 -3.48 4.13 -7.95
N GLY A 91 -2.76 4.04 -9.07
CA GLY A 91 -3.10 4.71 -10.32
C GLY A 91 -2.97 6.25 -10.34
N ILE A 92 -2.59 6.87 -9.24
CA ILE A 92 -2.45 8.32 -9.13
C ILE A 92 -1.01 8.72 -9.46
N GLY A 93 -0.81 9.37 -10.58
CA GLY A 93 0.53 9.75 -11.05
C GLY A 93 0.72 11.25 -11.29
N ASP A 94 -0.35 12.01 -11.38
CA ASP A 94 -0.30 13.45 -11.67
C ASP A 94 -1.43 14.23 -10.94
N SER A 95 -1.46 15.55 -11.16
CA SER A 95 -2.44 16.46 -10.55
C SER A 95 -3.90 16.16 -10.96
N ARG A 96 -4.15 15.58 -12.12
CA ARG A 96 -5.50 15.22 -12.57
C ARG A 96 -6.04 14.06 -11.77
N GLY A 97 -5.22 13.01 -11.58
CA GLY A 97 -5.56 11.88 -10.73
C GLY A 97 -5.75 12.32 -9.27
N PHE A 98 -4.89 13.20 -8.77
CA PHE A 98 -5.03 13.80 -7.44
C PHE A 98 -6.37 14.52 -7.29
N LEU A 99 -6.68 15.44 -8.21
CA LEU A 99 -7.93 16.20 -8.16
C LEU A 99 -9.17 15.30 -8.26
N ALA A 100 -9.11 14.27 -9.09
CA ALA A 100 -10.23 13.34 -9.27
C ALA A 100 -10.57 12.63 -7.95
N VAL A 101 -9.59 12.08 -7.23
CA VAL A 101 -9.85 11.35 -5.98
C VAL A 101 -10.27 12.28 -4.84
N ILE A 102 -9.75 13.51 -4.78
CA ILE A 102 -10.23 14.52 -3.83
C ILE A 102 -11.69 14.88 -4.13
N SER A 103 -12.05 15.04 -5.40
CA SER A 103 -13.44 15.30 -5.81
C SER A 103 -14.39 14.13 -5.50
N LEU A 104 -13.87 12.91 -5.40
CA LEU A 104 -14.59 11.72 -4.97
C LEU A 104 -14.68 11.58 -3.45
N GLY A 105 -14.10 12.51 -2.69
CA GLY A 105 -14.19 12.56 -1.24
C GLY A 105 -12.97 12.01 -0.50
N ALA A 106 -11.86 11.73 -1.18
CA ALA A 106 -10.62 11.40 -0.49
C ALA A 106 -10.02 12.65 0.17
N GLU A 107 -9.47 12.48 1.37
CA GLU A 107 -8.80 13.56 2.12
C GLU A 107 -7.29 13.64 1.83
N GLY A 108 -6.75 12.64 1.15
CA GLY A 108 -5.35 12.58 0.75
C GLY A 108 -5.08 11.53 -0.29
N VAL A 109 -3.82 11.45 -0.73
CA VAL A 109 -3.37 10.45 -1.70
C VAL A 109 -2.05 9.81 -1.26
N GLN A 110 -1.90 8.53 -1.58
CA GLN A 110 -0.64 7.82 -1.46
C GLN A 110 -0.09 7.53 -2.86
N LEU A 111 1.12 7.99 -3.14
CA LEU A 111 1.82 7.75 -4.38
C LEU A 111 3.09 6.92 -4.10
N GLY A 112 3.23 5.78 -4.78
CA GLY A 112 4.43 4.93 -4.69
C GLY A 112 5.41 5.21 -5.82
N THR A 113 5.11 4.69 -7.00
CA THR A 113 6.00 4.71 -8.19
C THR A 113 6.43 6.12 -8.59
N ARG A 114 5.57 7.13 -8.43
CA ARG A 114 5.92 8.52 -8.71
C ARG A 114 7.08 8.99 -7.85
N PHE A 115 7.04 8.71 -6.56
CA PHE A 115 8.12 9.10 -5.63
C PHE A 115 9.38 8.25 -5.76
N VAL A 116 9.27 6.99 -6.19
CA VAL A 116 10.45 6.18 -6.57
C VAL A 116 11.30 6.88 -7.62
N CYS A 117 10.68 7.64 -8.54
CA CYS A 117 11.36 8.38 -9.60
C CYS A 117 11.86 9.77 -9.18
N SER A 118 11.63 10.20 -7.94
CA SER A 118 12.14 11.48 -7.45
C SER A 118 13.67 11.47 -7.31
N THR A 119 14.29 12.65 -7.28
CA THR A 119 15.73 12.80 -7.12
C THR A 119 16.21 12.33 -5.75
N GLU A 120 15.38 12.55 -4.74
CA GLU A 120 15.66 12.23 -3.33
C GLU A 120 15.58 10.72 -3.03
N ALA A 121 14.83 9.95 -3.84
CA ALA A 121 14.72 8.53 -3.63
C ALA A 121 16.06 7.82 -3.86
N LYS A 122 16.54 7.09 -2.84
CA LYS A 122 17.81 6.35 -2.87
C LYS A 122 17.68 5.03 -3.67
N VAL A 123 17.02 5.08 -4.83
CA VAL A 123 16.84 3.96 -5.74
C VAL A 123 17.85 4.08 -6.87
N HIS A 124 18.38 2.94 -7.33
CA HIS A 124 19.36 2.92 -8.40
C HIS A 124 18.85 3.63 -9.65
N GLN A 125 19.69 4.45 -10.28
CA GLN A 125 19.30 5.29 -11.42
C GLN A 125 18.71 4.50 -12.58
N ASN A 126 19.29 3.37 -12.95
CA ASN A 126 18.78 2.51 -14.02
C ASN A 126 17.33 2.03 -13.76
N TYR A 127 16.94 1.85 -12.50
CA TYR A 127 15.56 1.49 -12.17
C TYR A 127 14.60 2.65 -12.40
N LYS A 128 14.98 3.86 -11.99
CA LYS A 128 14.21 5.09 -12.28
C LYS A 128 14.01 5.28 -13.78
N GLU A 129 15.08 5.15 -14.56
CA GLU A 129 15.05 5.26 -16.02
C GLU A 129 14.15 4.22 -16.67
N LYS A 130 14.16 2.99 -16.16
CA LYS A 130 13.25 1.92 -16.60
C LYS A 130 11.80 2.27 -16.35
N ILE A 131 11.48 2.86 -15.19
CA ILE A 131 10.12 3.30 -14.88
C ILE A 131 9.71 4.46 -15.78
N ILE A 132 10.56 5.48 -15.92
CA ILE A 132 10.29 6.68 -16.71
C ILE A 132 10.09 6.36 -18.21
N GLY A 133 10.88 5.42 -18.72
CA GLY A 133 10.80 4.98 -20.12
C GLY A 133 9.72 3.94 -20.39
N ALA A 134 9.06 3.42 -19.37
CA ALA A 134 8.04 2.38 -19.52
C ALA A 134 6.75 2.93 -20.14
N LYS A 135 6.12 2.10 -20.96
CA LYS A 135 4.80 2.34 -21.55
C LYS A 135 3.77 1.43 -20.87
N ASP A 136 2.49 1.67 -21.11
CA ASP A 136 1.37 0.92 -20.51
C ASP A 136 1.52 -0.61 -20.68
N ARG A 137 2.05 -1.05 -21.82
CA ARG A 137 2.29 -2.47 -22.14
C ARG A 137 3.55 -3.06 -21.50
N ASP A 138 4.37 -2.26 -20.82
CA ASP A 138 5.65 -2.70 -20.27
C ASP A 138 5.55 -3.19 -18.82
N ALA A 139 4.34 -3.33 -18.29
CA ALA A 139 4.05 -3.98 -17.04
C ALA A 139 3.34 -5.33 -17.25
N LEU A 140 3.50 -6.24 -16.30
CA LEU A 140 2.76 -7.49 -16.21
C LEU A 140 2.50 -7.84 -14.74
N VAL A 141 1.60 -8.79 -14.50
CA VAL A 141 1.27 -9.28 -13.16
C VAL A 141 1.78 -10.71 -13.04
N THR A 142 2.61 -10.95 -12.01
CA THR A 142 3.13 -12.26 -11.61
C THR A 142 2.65 -12.62 -10.21
N GLY A 143 2.88 -13.85 -9.75
CA GLY A 143 2.58 -14.28 -8.38
C GLY A 143 1.13 -14.69 -8.17
N ARG A 144 0.36 -14.93 -9.23
CA ARG A 144 -1.03 -15.42 -9.10
C ARG A 144 -1.08 -16.85 -8.58
N SER A 145 -0.15 -17.68 -9.00
CA SER A 145 0.00 -19.07 -8.54
C SER A 145 0.30 -19.17 -7.04
N THR A 146 0.99 -18.18 -6.49
CA THR A 146 1.32 -18.13 -5.06
C THR A 146 0.26 -17.44 -4.20
N GLY A 147 -0.82 -16.90 -4.81
CA GLY A 147 -1.83 -16.11 -4.12
C GLY A 147 -1.41 -14.66 -3.80
N HIS A 148 -0.22 -14.23 -4.24
CA HIS A 148 0.35 -12.91 -3.98
C HIS A 148 0.68 -12.17 -5.29
N PRO A 149 -0.35 -11.72 -6.04
CA PRO A 149 -0.13 -11.05 -7.31
C PRO A 149 0.59 -9.71 -7.12
N VAL A 150 1.65 -9.48 -7.90
CA VAL A 150 2.40 -8.23 -7.94
C VAL A 150 2.54 -7.71 -9.37
N ARG A 151 2.47 -6.39 -9.54
CA ARG A 151 2.72 -5.74 -10.83
C ARG A 151 4.19 -5.37 -10.94
N VAL A 152 4.83 -5.84 -12.00
CA VAL A 152 6.27 -5.65 -12.25
C VAL A 152 6.52 -5.13 -13.66
N LEU A 153 7.66 -4.47 -13.87
CA LEU A 153 8.13 -4.15 -15.22
C LEU A 153 8.60 -5.42 -15.94
N LYS A 154 8.27 -5.51 -17.21
CA LYS A 154 8.73 -6.61 -18.08
C LYS A 154 10.25 -6.65 -18.18
N ASN A 155 10.81 -7.79 -17.84
CA ASN A 155 12.21 -8.14 -18.02
C ASN A 155 12.32 -9.65 -18.28
N LYS A 156 13.52 -10.14 -18.48
CA LYS A 156 13.76 -11.57 -18.75
C LYS A 156 13.20 -12.44 -17.62
N PHE A 157 13.55 -12.13 -16.39
CA PHE A 157 13.10 -12.88 -15.20
C PHE A 157 11.57 -12.90 -15.05
N SER A 158 10.91 -11.75 -15.17
CA SER A 158 9.45 -11.68 -15.00
C SER A 158 8.68 -12.42 -16.08
N LYS A 159 9.24 -12.55 -17.29
CA LYS A 159 8.66 -13.37 -18.36
C LYS A 159 8.83 -14.85 -18.07
N GLU A 160 10.05 -15.29 -17.72
CA GLU A 160 10.33 -16.68 -17.34
C GLU A 160 9.45 -17.13 -16.17
N PHE A 161 9.31 -16.28 -15.15
CA PHE A 161 8.43 -16.55 -14.01
C PHE A 161 6.97 -16.72 -14.45
N LEU A 162 6.46 -15.82 -15.31
CA LEU A 162 5.08 -15.92 -15.81
C LEU A 162 4.87 -17.16 -16.67
N ASP A 163 5.88 -17.61 -17.42
CA ASP A 163 5.78 -18.83 -18.23
C ASP A 163 5.78 -20.09 -17.35
N LEU A 164 6.53 -20.09 -16.25
CA LEU A 164 6.46 -21.16 -15.24
C LEU A 164 5.09 -21.19 -14.54
N GLU A 165 4.51 -20.04 -14.20
CA GLU A 165 3.17 -19.96 -13.62
C GLU A 165 2.05 -20.56 -14.50
N LYS A 166 2.26 -20.58 -15.82
CA LYS A 166 1.29 -21.17 -16.76
C LYS A 166 1.41 -22.69 -16.89
N GLN A 167 2.54 -23.24 -16.46
CA GLN A 167 2.84 -24.69 -16.58
C GLN A 167 2.45 -25.49 -15.33
N GLY A 168 2.25 -24.84 -14.19
CA GLY A 168 1.83 -25.43 -12.92
C GLY A 168 0.41 -25.13 -12.57
#